data_d0b372324dd26dc06d893b33cf51e59f
#
_entry.id   d0b372324dd26dc06d893b33cf51e59f
#
_cell.length_a   1.000
_cell.length_b   1.000
_cell.length_c   1.000
_cell.angle_alpha   90.00
_cell.angle_beta   90.00
_cell.angle_gamma   90.00
#
_symmetry.space_group_name_H-M   'P 1'
#
loop_
_entity.id
_entity.type
_entity.pdbx_description
1 polymer ?
#
loop_
_entity_poly.entity_id
_entity_poly.type
_entity_poly.pdbx_seq_one_letter_code
_entity_poly.pdbx_strand_id
1 'polypeptide(L)'
;MAKKIDATNILLESIIDAIQDVKGLEIVSLDLRQLDSAISKYFVICTGTSNTHVNAIEGNIKKSISKVLGEKPFHVEGNRIGEWILMDYSDIIIHIFQEKTRAFYNIEDFWGDAEFKNYTE
;
A
#
# COMPACT_ATOMS: atom_id res chain seq x y z
N MET A 1 4.74 25.47 -19.97
CA MET A 1 4.32 25.38 -18.57
C MET A 1 4.98 24.21 -17.86
N ALA A 2 5.66 24.47 -16.77
CA ALA A 2 6.34 23.41 -16.03
C ALA A 2 5.31 22.47 -15.41
N LYS A 3 5.51 21.18 -15.59
CA LYS A 3 4.69 20.17 -14.94
C LYS A 3 5.00 20.17 -13.46
N LYS A 4 3.98 20.33 -12.65
CA LYS A 4 4.11 20.19 -11.22
C LYS A 4 4.41 18.73 -10.92
N ILE A 5 5.49 18.46 -10.20
CA ILE A 5 5.78 17.11 -9.75
C ILE A 5 4.81 16.79 -8.61
N ASP A 6 4.02 15.74 -8.77
CA ASP A 6 3.08 15.30 -7.75
C ASP A 6 3.82 14.36 -6.78
N ALA A 7 4.09 14.86 -5.58
CA ALA A 7 4.79 14.10 -4.56
C ALA A 7 4.04 12.80 -4.19
N THR A 8 2.71 12.82 -4.28
CA THR A 8 1.91 11.63 -4.01
C THR A 8 2.16 10.55 -5.06
N ASN A 9 2.31 10.92 -6.31
CA ASN A 9 2.62 9.96 -7.38
C ASN A 9 3.99 9.33 -7.19
N ILE A 10 4.98 10.12 -6.78
CA ILE A 10 6.33 9.61 -6.51
C ILE A 10 6.27 8.61 -5.35
N LEU A 11 5.54 8.95 -4.29
CA LEU A 11 5.36 8.07 -3.15
C LEU A 11 4.67 6.77 -3.58
N LEU A 12 3.60 6.87 -4.36
CA LEU A 12 2.85 5.70 -4.82
C LEU A 12 3.75 4.75 -5.64
N GLU A 13 4.47 5.30 -6.62
CA GLU A 13 5.37 4.49 -7.45
C GLU A 13 6.47 3.83 -6.64
N SER A 14 7.04 4.57 -5.69
CA SER A 14 8.09 4.04 -4.82
C SER A 14 7.58 2.90 -3.94
N ILE A 15 6.36 3.01 -3.45
CA ILE A 15 5.72 1.95 -2.66
C ILE A 15 5.50 0.70 -3.52
N ILE A 16 4.95 0.87 -4.72
CA ILE A 16 4.71 -0.25 -5.63
C ILE A 16 6.02 -0.97 -5.96
N ASP A 17 7.07 -0.21 -6.29
CA ASP A 17 8.38 -0.77 -6.59
C ASP A 17 8.94 -1.56 -5.40
N ALA A 18 8.79 -1.03 -4.19
CA ALA A 18 9.27 -1.70 -2.99
C ALA A 18 8.55 -3.03 -2.73
N ILE A 19 7.25 -3.09 -3.03
CA ILE A 19 6.48 -4.32 -2.90
C ILE A 19 6.92 -5.35 -3.95
N GLN A 20 7.11 -4.90 -5.18
CA GLN A 20 7.54 -5.76 -6.28
C GLN A 20 8.93 -6.34 -6.03
N ASP A 21 9.83 -5.55 -5.45
CA ASP A 21 11.20 -5.97 -5.15
C ASP A 21 11.26 -7.21 -4.25
N VAL A 22 10.28 -7.39 -3.38
CA VAL A 22 10.22 -8.55 -2.49
C VAL A 22 9.07 -9.49 -2.87
N LYS A 23 8.66 -9.45 -4.13
CA LYS A 23 7.70 -10.39 -4.72
C LYS A 23 6.30 -10.34 -4.10
N GLY A 24 5.85 -9.17 -3.68
CA GLY A 24 4.47 -8.99 -3.23
C GLY A 24 3.50 -9.37 -4.34
N LEU A 25 2.38 -9.97 -3.97
CA LEU A 25 1.39 -10.50 -4.91
C LEU A 25 0.15 -9.64 -4.99
N GLU A 26 -0.55 -9.75 -6.12
CA GLU A 26 -1.86 -9.13 -6.32
C GLU A 26 -1.91 -7.69 -5.86
N ILE A 27 -0.97 -6.89 -6.36
CA ILE A 27 -0.81 -5.49 -5.98
C ILE A 27 -1.85 -4.65 -6.71
N VAL A 28 -2.65 -3.90 -5.96
CA VAL A 28 -3.61 -2.95 -6.53
C VAL A 28 -3.51 -1.62 -5.82
N SER A 29 -3.80 -0.55 -6.53
CA SER A 29 -4.04 0.75 -5.91
C SER A 29 -5.48 1.16 -6.14
N LEU A 30 -6.07 1.81 -5.15
CA LEU A 30 -7.40 2.37 -5.21
C LEU A 30 -7.25 3.88 -5.14
N ASP A 31 -7.74 4.57 -6.16
CA ASP A 31 -7.75 6.03 -6.18
C ASP A 31 -9.02 6.49 -5.48
N LEU A 32 -8.86 7.09 -4.30
CA LEU A 32 -9.96 7.50 -3.44
C LEU A 32 -10.24 9.01 -3.52
N ARG A 33 -9.52 9.72 -4.38
CA ARG A 33 -9.60 11.20 -4.40
C ARG A 33 -10.97 11.74 -4.78
N GLN A 34 -11.80 10.95 -5.44
CA GLN A 34 -13.14 11.35 -5.84
C GLN A 34 -14.21 11.00 -4.81
N LEU A 35 -13.82 10.33 -3.71
CA LEU A 35 -14.75 9.86 -2.70
C LEU A 35 -14.69 10.77 -1.47
N ASP A 36 -15.83 11.39 -1.14
CA ASP A 36 -15.90 12.38 -0.07
C ASP A 36 -15.56 11.83 1.32
N SER A 37 -15.84 10.55 1.55
CA SER A 37 -15.64 9.93 2.86
C SER A 37 -14.26 9.30 3.03
N ALA A 38 -13.39 9.41 2.03
CA ALA A 38 -12.08 8.76 2.08
C ALA A 38 -11.14 9.47 3.04
N ILE A 39 -10.37 8.69 3.79
CA ILE A 39 -9.40 9.18 4.78
C ILE A 39 -8.01 9.42 4.21
N SER A 40 -7.79 9.00 2.98
CA SER A 40 -6.52 9.19 2.27
C SER A 40 -6.78 9.32 0.78
N LYS A 41 -5.75 9.70 0.03
CA LYS A 41 -5.87 9.83 -1.44
C LYS A 41 -5.88 8.49 -2.13
N TYR A 42 -5.07 7.55 -1.63
CA TYR A 42 -4.94 6.21 -2.22
C TYR A 42 -4.87 5.14 -1.15
N PHE A 43 -5.36 3.97 -1.48
CA PHE A 43 -5.00 2.73 -0.79
C PHE A 43 -4.10 1.94 -1.72
N VAL A 44 -3.12 1.25 -1.14
CA VAL A 44 -2.36 0.22 -1.84
C VAL A 44 -2.60 -1.08 -1.09
N ILE A 45 -3.00 -2.11 -1.82
CA ILE A 45 -3.31 -3.41 -1.23
C ILE A 45 -2.46 -4.46 -1.93
N CYS A 46 -1.82 -5.32 -1.15
CA CYS A 46 -1.04 -6.42 -1.70
C CYS A 46 -1.13 -7.63 -0.79
N THR A 47 -0.64 -8.77 -1.28
CA THR A 47 -0.68 -10.03 -0.57
C THR A 47 0.73 -10.58 -0.39
N GLY A 48 1.00 -11.10 0.80
CA GLY A 48 2.20 -11.86 1.10
C GLY A 48 1.82 -13.33 1.37
N THR A 49 2.74 -14.24 1.11
CA THR A 49 2.50 -15.69 1.18
C THR A 49 2.58 -16.26 2.59
N SER A 50 3.12 -15.49 3.54
CA SER A 50 3.36 -15.95 4.92
C SER A 50 3.55 -14.73 5.82
N ASN A 51 3.59 -14.94 7.15
CA ASN A 51 3.95 -13.89 8.12
C ASN A 51 5.28 -13.25 7.74
N THR A 52 6.27 -14.09 7.44
CA THR A 52 7.62 -13.64 7.09
C THR A 52 7.59 -12.77 5.84
N HIS A 53 6.84 -13.18 4.82
CA HIS A 53 6.73 -12.42 3.58
C HIS A 53 6.02 -11.08 3.80
N VAL A 54 4.92 -11.09 4.55
CA VAL A 54 4.20 -9.85 4.89
C VAL A 54 5.11 -8.89 5.63
N ASN A 55 5.87 -9.39 6.60
CA ASN A 55 6.83 -8.56 7.34
C ASN A 55 7.98 -8.07 6.46
N ALA A 56 8.43 -8.88 5.51
CA ALA A 56 9.48 -8.48 4.56
C ALA A 56 8.99 -7.35 3.64
N ILE A 57 7.74 -7.41 3.20
CA ILE A 57 7.14 -6.34 2.39
C ILE A 57 7.10 -5.05 3.20
N GLU A 58 6.61 -5.11 4.42
CA GLU A 58 6.55 -3.95 5.32
C GLU A 58 7.95 -3.33 5.51
N GLY A 59 8.92 -4.15 5.83
CA GLY A 59 10.29 -3.69 6.06
C GLY A 59 10.90 -3.06 4.81
N ASN A 60 10.66 -3.63 3.65
CA ASN A 60 11.20 -3.09 2.40
C ASN A 60 10.56 -1.77 2.00
N ILE A 61 9.25 -1.63 2.22
CA ILE A 61 8.58 -0.34 1.99
C ILE A 61 9.19 0.73 2.89
N LYS A 62 9.29 0.45 4.19
CA LYS A 62 9.83 1.39 5.16
C LYS A 62 11.24 1.83 4.79
N LYS A 63 12.10 0.88 4.44
CA LYS A 63 13.48 1.13 4.05
C LYS A 63 13.57 1.95 2.76
N SER A 64 12.81 1.56 1.74
CA SER A 64 12.85 2.21 0.43
C SER A 64 12.33 3.64 0.48
N ILE A 65 11.22 3.86 1.17
CA ILE A 65 10.63 5.20 1.26
C ILE A 65 11.53 6.12 2.07
N SER A 66 12.14 5.61 3.14
CA SER A 66 13.11 6.39 3.92
C SER A 66 14.29 6.79 3.04
N LYS A 67 14.81 5.88 2.24
CA LYS A 67 15.97 6.12 1.39
C LYS A 67 15.67 7.08 0.24
N VAL A 68 14.53 6.90 -0.43
CA VAL A 68 14.19 7.66 -1.63
C VAL A 68 13.60 9.03 -1.31
N LEU A 69 12.72 9.09 -0.31
CA LEU A 69 11.96 10.31 0.00
C LEU A 69 12.25 10.89 1.38
N GLY A 70 13.03 10.19 2.20
CA GLY A 70 13.30 10.63 3.56
C GLY A 70 12.08 10.62 4.46
N GLU A 71 11.05 9.85 4.12
CA GLU A 71 9.81 9.77 4.87
C GLU A 71 9.68 8.49 5.66
N LYS A 72 8.95 8.58 6.77
CA LYS A 72 8.60 7.43 7.61
C LYS A 72 7.09 7.36 7.72
N PRO A 73 6.52 6.16 7.93
CA PRO A 73 5.08 6.08 8.15
C PRO A 73 4.72 6.78 9.46
N PHE A 74 3.58 7.45 9.46
CA PHE A 74 3.03 8.06 10.69
C PHE A 74 2.61 6.99 11.67
N HIS A 75 2.17 5.85 11.16
CA HIS A 75 1.64 4.78 11.98
C HIS A 75 1.74 3.45 11.25
N VAL A 76 2.04 2.39 12.00
CA VAL A 76 2.07 1.01 11.48
C VAL A 76 1.35 0.14 12.50
N GLU A 77 0.42 -0.67 12.04
CA GLU A 77 -0.33 -1.61 12.89
C GLU A 77 -0.24 -3.02 12.32
N GLY A 78 -0.35 -4.01 13.19
CA GLY A 78 -0.47 -5.41 12.80
C GLY A 78 0.83 -6.14 12.54
N ASN A 79 1.98 -5.47 12.61
CA ASN A 79 3.25 -6.07 12.23
C ASN A 79 3.69 -7.23 13.12
N ARG A 80 3.14 -7.37 14.33
CA ARG A 80 3.49 -8.49 15.23
C ARG A 80 2.91 -9.81 14.76
N ILE A 81 1.68 -9.78 14.27
CA ILE A 81 0.96 -10.98 13.84
C ILE A 81 1.27 -11.35 12.40
N GLY A 82 1.45 -10.34 11.54
CA GLY A 82 1.81 -10.56 10.13
C GLY A 82 0.69 -11.13 9.27
N GLU A 83 -0.57 -10.96 9.67
CA GLU A 83 -1.72 -11.37 8.85
C GLU A 83 -2.27 -10.19 8.05
N TRP A 84 -2.20 -9.00 8.65
CA TRP A 84 -2.64 -7.76 8.04
C TRP A 84 -1.84 -6.63 8.66
N ILE A 85 -0.96 -6.03 7.87
CA ILE A 85 -0.20 -4.87 8.29
C ILE A 85 -0.74 -3.65 7.57
N LEU A 86 -1.04 -2.61 8.34
CA LEU A 86 -1.44 -1.32 7.83
C LEU A 86 -0.29 -0.33 8.03
N MET A 87 0.11 0.36 6.97
CA MET A 87 1.13 1.41 7.03
C MET A 87 0.51 2.72 6.56
N ASP A 88 0.50 3.71 7.43
CA ASP A 88 -0.12 5.00 7.16
C ASP A 88 0.95 6.05 6.81
N TYR A 89 0.95 6.47 5.54
CA TYR A 89 1.80 7.56 5.05
C TYR A 89 1.00 8.84 4.80
N SER A 90 -0.17 8.97 5.42
CA SER A 90 -1.10 10.09 5.28
C SER A 90 -1.83 10.10 3.94
N ASP A 91 -1.16 10.45 2.84
CA ASP A 91 -1.80 10.46 1.52
C ASP A 91 -2.06 9.05 0.98
N ILE A 92 -1.30 8.08 1.45
CA ILE A 92 -1.43 6.69 1.03
C ILE A 92 -1.42 5.80 2.26
N ILE A 93 -2.42 4.93 2.32
CA ILE A 93 -2.49 3.88 3.34
C ILE A 93 -2.26 2.55 2.64
N ILE A 94 -1.28 1.79 3.13
CA ILE A 94 -0.89 0.52 2.56
C ILE A 94 -1.45 -0.61 3.42
N HIS A 95 -2.08 -1.58 2.76
CA HIS A 95 -2.62 -2.78 3.40
C HIS A 95 -1.87 -3.99 2.86
N ILE A 96 -1.12 -4.66 3.71
CA ILE A 96 -0.39 -5.87 3.36
C ILE A 96 -1.06 -7.04 4.05
N PHE A 97 -1.64 -7.95 3.27
CA PHE A 97 -2.46 -9.05 3.77
C PHE A 97 -1.83 -10.40 3.47
N GLN A 98 -2.14 -11.38 4.32
CA GLN A 98 -2.11 -12.76 3.87
C GLN A 98 -3.40 -13.02 3.10
N GLU A 99 -3.37 -14.00 2.20
CA GLU A 99 -4.48 -14.26 1.28
C GLU A 99 -5.81 -14.47 1.98
N LYS A 100 -5.85 -15.30 3.01
CA LYS A 100 -7.09 -15.60 3.75
C LYS A 100 -7.66 -14.35 4.41
N THR A 101 -6.80 -13.54 4.99
CA THR A 101 -7.22 -12.33 5.68
C THR A 101 -7.77 -11.30 4.68
N ARG A 102 -7.11 -11.17 3.54
CA ARG A 102 -7.58 -10.28 2.47
C ARG A 102 -8.96 -10.69 1.98
N ALA A 103 -9.16 -11.97 1.74
CA ALA A 103 -10.46 -12.49 1.28
C ALA A 103 -11.54 -12.29 2.33
N PHE A 104 -11.20 -12.50 3.60
CA PHE A 104 -12.16 -12.37 4.69
C PHE A 104 -12.69 -10.94 4.86
N TYR A 105 -11.77 -9.97 4.92
CA TYR A 105 -12.16 -8.56 5.13
C TYR A 105 -12.65 -7.88 3.86
N ASN A 106 -12.10 -8.27 2.72
CA ASN A 106 -12.53 -7.80 1.39
C ASN A 106 -12.77 -6.28 1.33
N ILE A 107 -11.75 -5.53 1.78
CA ILE A 107 -11.89 -4.07 1.84
C ILE A 107 -12.02 -3.44 0.44
N GLU A 108 -11.56 -4.12 -0.59
CA GLU A 108 -11.69 -3.67 -1.98
C GLU A 108 -13.15 -3.55 -2.38
N ASP A 109 -13.98 -4.47 -1.92
CA ASP A 109 -15.41 -4.45 -2.20
C ASP A 109 -16.10 -3.27 -1.49
N PHE A 110 -15.65 -2.97 -0.29
CA PHE A 110 -16.16 -1.82 0.46
C PHE A 110 -15.91 -0.50 -0.30
N TRP A 111 -14.78 -0.41 -0.98
CA TRP A 111 -14.40 0.77 -1.77
C TRP A 111 -14.63 0.56 -3.26
N GLY A 112 -15.71 -0.16 -3.63
CA GLY A 112 -16.00 -0.53 -5.01
C GLY A 112 -16.15 0.63 -5.99
N ASP A 113 -16.44 1.84 -5.49
CA ASP A 113 -16.56 3.04 -6.33
C ASP A 113 -15.21 3.68 -6.66
N ALA A 114 -14.14 3.20 -6.05
CA ALA A 114 -12.80 3.72 -6.31
C ALA A 114 -12.30 3.27 -7.68
N GLU A 115 -11.35 4.01 -8.22
CA GLU A 115 -10.67 3.62 -9.45
C GLU A 115 -9.53 2.66 -9.09
N PHE A 116 -9.59 1.45 -9.63
CA PHE A 116 -8.61 0.40 -9.33
C PHE A 116 -7.55 0.32 -10.41
N LYS A 117 -6.31 0.11 -10.01
CA LYS A 117 -5.22 -0.17 -10.93
C LYS A 117 -4.44 -1.38 -10.44
N ASN A 118 -4.24 -2.35 -11.32
CA ASN A 118 -3.47 -3.57 -11.03
C ASN A 118 -2.02 -3.40 -11.44
N TYR A 119 -1.12 -3.90 -10.61
CA TYR A 119 0.32 -3.87 -10.88
C TYR A 119 0.91 -5.28 -10.98
N THR A 120 0.06 -6.27 -11.05
CA THR A 120 0.48 -7.66 -11.12
C THR A 120 0.78 -8.02 -12.57
N GLU A 121 1.90 -8.67 -12.78
CA GLU A 121 2.31 -9.14 -14.10
C GLU A 121 1.58 -10.42 -14.48
#